data_8b61e0202aa550f34ddafbdeb1a3d4dc
#
_entry.id   8b61e0202aa550f34ddafbdeb1a3d4dc
#
_cell.length_a   1.000
_cell.length_b   1.000
_cell.length_c   1.000
_cell.angle_alpha   90.00
_cell.angle_beta   90.00
_cell.angle_gamma   90.00
#
_symmetry.space_group_name_H-M   'P 1'
#
loop_
_entity.id
_entity.type
_entity.pdbx_description
1 polymer ?
#
loop_
_entity_poly.entity_id
_entity_poly.type
_entity_poly.pdbx_seq_one_letter_code
_entity_poly.pdbx_strand_id
1 'polypeptide(L)'
;MKRMFAVLLSLSIALSFSVPVLAETTLEKINRTGVLTIGTRTSLPGFAFVNNKNEWVGFSIDRVEQAIAPEISKKVGKAIKVEKKESTPPTRISLLTSNAVDLIAETMTDTRSRRENVDFSLTYFVTGAQFLVKKGSPIKGVQDIAGKRIAALQGSTSARIIREKYPSAQLLEFPDQSAAFKALTQGQVDAYTSDGTYLAGLIGKTTNPGDWVIAGDFYTYEPYGMAMRKNESDFRNLVNNGLMEAIESGKYFELYEKWFGPKGEVPYPLTGENKRFFILQVVPK
;
A
#
# COMPACT_ATOMS: atom_id res chain seq x y z
N MET A 1 18.22 23.93 -83.72
CA MET A 1 16.97 23.66 -82.99
C MET A 1 17.24 22.63 -81.96
N LYS A 2 17.45 23.06 -80.66
CA LYS A 2 17.65 22.19 -79.50
C LYS A 2 16.42 22.32 -78.63
N ARG A 3 15.65 21.25 -78.51
CA ARG A 3 14.50 21.16 -77.61
C ARG A 3 15.00 20.79 -76.20
N MET A 4 14.83 21.67 -75.23
CA MET A 4 15.04 21.41 -73.80
C MET A 4 13.75 20.79 -73.26
N PHE A 5 13.82 19.55 -72.75
CA PHE A 5 12.77 18.93 -71.94
C PHE A 5 13.00 19.30 -70.49
N ALA A 6 12.07 20.08 -69.91
CA ALA A 6 12.02 20.33 -68.48
C ALA A 6 11.24 19.20 -67.81
N VAL A 7 11.93 18.44 -66.97
CA VAL A 7 11.31 17.43 -66.09
C VAL A 7 10.92 18.11 -64.79
N LEU A 8 9.61 18.29 -64.57
CA LEU A 8 9.03 18.74 -63.29
C LEU A 8 9.01 17.55 -62.32
N LEU A 9 9.89 17.54 -61.36
CA LEU A 9 9.90 16.56 -60.27
C LEU A 9 8.93 17.06 -59.18
N SER A 10 7.69 16.52 -59.13
CA SER A 10 6.74 16.79 -58.06
C SER A 10 7.13 16.05 -56.79
N LEU A 11 7.63 16.77 -55.79
CA LEU A 11 7.96 16.25 -54.49
C LEU A 11 6.70 16.19 -53.64
N SER A 12 6.05 14.99 -53.56
CA SER A 12 4.94 14.76 -52.66
C SER A 12 5.43 14.60 -51.23
N ILE A 13 5.30 15.63 -50.42
CA ILE A 13 5.55 15.55 -48.96
C ILE A 13 4.34 14.83 -48.34
N ALA A 14 4.52 13.57 -47.99
CA ALA A 14 3.57 12.84 -47.15
C ALA A 14 3.69 13.33 -45.72
N LEU A 15 2.78 14.20 -45.27
CA LEU A 15 2.61 14.54 -43.86
C LEU A 15 2.13 13.28 -43.12
N SER A 16 3.03 12.58 -42.46
CA SER A 16 2.67 11.52 -41.53
C SER A 16 2.11 12.17 -40.27
N PHE A 17 0.80 12.25 -40.15
CA PHE A 17 0.11 12.58 -38.91
C PHE A 17 0.36 11.42 -37.95
N SER A 18 1.33 11.57 -37.03
CA SER A 18 1.45 10.71 -35.87
C SER A 18 0.26 10.97 -34.95
N VAL A 19 -0.78 10.16 -35.05
CA VAL A 19 -1.88 10.15 -34.08
C VAL A 19 -1.26 9.72 -32.76
N PRO A 20 -1.31 10.52 -31.68
CA PRO A 20 -0.81 10.08 -30.38
C PRO A 20 -1.62 8.83 -29.98
N VAL A 21 -0.95 7.70 -29.89
CA VAL A 21 -1.54 6.50 -29.28
C VAL A 21 -1.68 6.84 -27.79
N LEU A 22 -2.89 7.14 -27.37
CA LEU A 22 -3.20 7.29 -25.95
C LEU A 22 -2.85 5.94 -25.28
N ALA A 23 -2.08 6.00 -24.21
CA ALA A 23 -1.75 4.80 -23.45
C ALA A 23 -3.05 4.17 -22.91
N GLU A 24 -3.18 2.86 -23.03
CA GLU A 24 -4.34 2.09 -22.52
C GLU A 24 -4.53 2.38 -21.02
N THR A 25 -5.72 2.79 -20.63
CA THR A 25 -6.08 3.01 -19.23
C THR A 25 -6.22 1.68 -18.47
N THR A 26 -6.16 1.74 -17.14
CA THR A 26 -6.41 0.55 -16.30
C THR A 26 -7.75 -0.11 -16.59
N LEU A 27 -8.82 0.68 -16.74
CA LEU A 27 -10.16 0.13 -17.02
C LEU A 27 -10.25 -0.52 -18.39
N GLU A 28 -9.65 0.07 -19.43
CA GLU A 28 -9.59 -0.52 -20.77
C GLU A 28 -8.83 -1.84 -20.74
N LYS A 29 -7.67 -1.89 -20.07
CA LYS A 29 -6.91 -3.13 -19.86
C LYS A 29 -7.76 -4.19 -19.16
N ILE A 30 -8.42 -3.84 -18.02
CA ILE A 30 -9.27 -4.79 -17.30
C ILE A 30 -10.45 -5.23 -18.15
N ASN A 31 -11.07 -4.30 -18.88
CA ASN A 31 -12.17 -4.64 -19.78
C ASN A 31 -11.73 -5.60 -20.90
N ARG A 32 -10.54 -5.43 -21.45
CA ARG A 32 -9.98 -6.33 -22.46
C ARG A 32 -9.58 -7.70 -21.88
N THR A 33 -8.84 -7.71 -20.77
CA THR A 33 -8.22 -8.94 -20.23
C THR A 33 -9.10 -9.71 -19.26
N GLY A 34 -10.05 -9.04 -18.59
CA GLY A 34 -10.79 -9.61 -17.45
C GLY A 34 -9.95 -9.75 -16.18
N VAL A 35 -8.80 -9.07 -16.08
CA VAL A 35 -7.86 -9.25 -14.97
C VAL A 35 -7.54 -7.91 -14.31
N LEU A 36 -7.69 -7.85 -12.97
CA LEU A 36 -7.16 -6.82 -12.10
C LEU A 36 -5.91 -7.37 -11.40
N THR A 37 -4.74 -6.84 -11.71
CA THR A 37 -3.49 -7.25 -11.06
C THR A 37 -3.18 -6.33 -9.88
N ILE A 38 -3.11 -6.88 -8.66
CA ILE A 38 -2.78 -6.12 -7.47
C ILE A 38 -1.35 -6.39 -7.00
N GLY A 39 -0.65 -5.31 -6.62
CA GLY A 39 0.60 -5.39 -5.88
C GLY A 39 0.27 -5.49 -4.39
N THR A 40 0.76 -6.53 -3.71
CA THR A 40 0.48 -6.76 -2.30
C THR A 40 1.63 -7.50 -1.61
N ARG A 41 1.57 -7.62 -0.27
CA ARG A 41 2.65 -8.21 0.54
C ARG A 41 2.46 -9.71 0.71
N THR A 42 3.58 -10.40 0.97
CA THR A 42 3.60 -11.84 1.30
C THR A 42 3.81 -12.11 2.79
N SER A 43 4.18 -11.08 3.57
CA SER A 43 4.65 -11.24 4.96
C SER A 43 4.10 -10.18 5.92
N LEU A 44 2.89 -9.65 5.66
CA LEU A 44 2.26 -8.61 6.47
C LEU A 44 1.00 -9.16 7.17
N PRO A 45 1.12 -9.76 8.36
CA PRO A 45 0.01 -10.36 9.09
C PRO A 45 -1.18 -9.43 9.24
N GLY A 46 -2.38 -9.98 9.12
CA GLY A 46 -3.64 -9.24 9.16
C GLY A 46 -3.99 -8.50 7.88
N PHE A 47 -3.02 -7.92 7.16
CA PHE A 47 -3.27 -7.13 5.94
C PHE A 47 -3.11 -7.92 4.64
N ALA A 48 -1.92 -8.52 4.43
CA ALA A 48 -1.64 -9.31 3.25
C ALA A 48 -0.44 -10.24 3.52
N PHE A 49 -0.65 -11.53 3.47
CA PHE A 49 0.40 -12.53 3.71
C PHE A 49 0.04 -13.86 3.06
N VAL A 50 1.03 -14.72 2.93
CA VAL A 50 0.84 -16.10 2.48
C VAL A 50 0.67 -16.98 3.72
N ASN A 51 -0.47 -17.66 3.80
CA ASN A 51 -0.79 -18.56 4.92
C ASN A 51 -0.11 -19.93 4.78
N ASN A 52 -0.29 -20.81 5.76
CA ASN A 52 0.30 -22.16 5.79
C ASN A 52 -0.22 -23.09 4.67
N LYS A 53 -1.29 -22.69 3.96
CA LYS A 53 -1.81 -23.40 2.79
C LYS A 53 -1.28 -22.82 1.46
N ASN A 54 -0.30 -21.91 1.53
CA ASN A 54 0.24 -21.20 0.39
C ASN A 54 -0.80 -20.31 -0.33
N GLU A 55 -1.78 -19.81 0.41
CA GLU A 55 -2.81 -18.91 -0.11
C GLU A 55 -2.49 -17.45 0.28
N TRP A 56 -2.72 -16.53 -0.63
CA TRP A 56 -2.63 -15.09 -0.36
C TRP A 56 -3.91 -14.63 0.32
N VAL A 57 -3.79 -14.21 1.57
CA VAL A 57 -4.92 -13.82 2.44
C VAL A 57 -4.63 -12.51 3.16
N GLY A 58 -5.67 -11.86 3.67
CA GLY A 58 -5.56 -10.67 4.50
C GLY A 58 -6.61 -9.62 4.20
N PHE A 59 -6.73 -8.65 5.08
CA PHE A 59 -7.72 -7.59 5.03
C PHE A 59 -7.67 -6.78 3.72
N SER A 60 -6.47 -6.40 3.26
CA SER A 60 -6.30 -5.65 2.02
C SER A 60 -6.74 -6.46 0.80
N ILE A 61 -6.47 -7.76 0.80
CA ILE A 61 -6.85 -8.69 -0.28
C ILE A 61 -8.36 -8.90 -0.28
N ASP A 62 -8.94 -9.23 0.87
CA ASP A 62 -10.40 -9.42 1.02
C ASP A 62 -11.17 -8.17 0.58
N ARG A 63 -10.67 -6.99 0.86
CA ARG A 63 -11.29 -5.74 0.42
C ARG A 63 -11.29 -5.58 -1.09
N VAL A 64 -10.21 -5.97 -1.76
CA VAL A 64 -10.21 -5.95 -3.23
C VAL A 64 -11.17 -7.00 -3.78
N GLU A 65 -11.10 -8.23 -3.30
CA GLU A 65 -11.88 -9.34 -3.85
C GLU A 65 -13.37 -9.23 -3.54
N GLN A 66 -13.75 -8.74 -2.34
CA GLN A 66 -15.14 -8.74 -1.88
C GLN A 66 -15.85 -7.38 -1.99
N ALA A 67 -15.13 -6.30 -2.32
CA ALA A 67 -15.72 -4.98 -2.45
C ALA A 67 -15.35 -4.28 -3.76
N ILE A 68 -14.07 -4.17 -4.10
CA ILE A 68 -13.63 -3.39 -5.26
C ILE A 68 -13.84 -4.17 -6.57
N ALA A 69 -13.45 -5.44 -6.64
CA ALA A 69 -13.60 -6.26 -7.84
C ALA A 69 -15.07 -6.44 -8.28
N PRO A 70 -16.06 -6.59 -7.39
CA PRO A 70 -17.47 -6.58 -7.76
C PRO A 70 -17.91 -5.28 -8.45
N GLU A 71 -17.49 -4.11 -7.96
CA GLU A 71 -17.81 -2.82 -8.58
C GLU A 71 -17.19 -2.67 -9.98
N ILE A 72 -15.94 -3.10 -10.13
CA ILE A 72 -15.29 -3.11 -11.44
C ILE A 72 -16.00 -4.09 -12.37
N SER A 73 -16.35 -5.30 -11.91
CA SER A 73 -17.09 -6.31 -12.68
C SER A 73 -18.41 -5.78 -13.19
N LYS A 74 -19.16 -5.06 -12.35
CA LYS A 74 -20.42 -4.40 -12.71
C LYS A 74 -20.19 -3.34 -13.79
N LYS A 75 -19.14 -2.53 -13.69
CA LYS A 75 -18.80 -1.49 -14.67
C LYS A 75 -18.43 -2.07 -16.04
N VAL A 76 -17.62 -3.13 -16.06
CA VAL A 76 -17.16 -3.76 -17.33
C VAL A 76 -18.11 -4.82 -17.88
N GLY A 77 -19.20 -5.13 -17.16
CA GLY A 77 -20.24 -6.07 -17.61
C GLY A 77 -19.82 -7.56 -17.63
N LYS A 78 -18.73 -7.92 -16.93
CA LYS A 78 -18.25 -9.30 -16.84
C LYS A 78 -17.50 -9.54 -15.53
N ALA A 79 -17.44 -10.81 -15.09
CA ALA A 79 -16.59 -11.19 -13.95
C ALA A 79 -15.12 -10.92 -14.24
N ILE A 80 -14.41 -10.36 -13.26
CA ILE A 80 -12.97 -10.15 -13.35
C ILE A 80 -12.24 -11.05 -12.36
N LYS A 81 -11.02 -11.45 -12.74
CA LYS A 81 -10.09 -12.21 -11.90
C LYS A 81 -9.16 -11.22 -11.18
N VAL A 82 -8.92 -11.42 -9.88
CA VAL A 82 -7.90 -10.68 -9.14
C VAL A 82 -6.62 -11.51 -9.12
N GLU A 83 -5.54 -10.99 -9.72
CA GLU A 83 -4.21 -11.59 -9.66
C GLU A 83 -3.34 -10.82 -8.66
N LYS A 84 -2.54 -11.55 -7.89
CA LYS A 84 -1.67 -11.00 -6.87
C LYS A 84 -0.22 -11.06 -7.33
N LYS A 85 0.51 -9.96 -7.15
CA LYS A 85 1.95 -9.86 -7.39
C LYS A 85 2.61 -9.31 -6.15
N GLU A 86 3.76 -9.86 -5.77
CA GLU A 86 4.49 -9.34 -4.62
C GLU A 86 4.95 -7.91 -4.84
N SER A 87 4.71 -7.07 -3.84
CA SER A 87 5.23 -5.71 -3.76
C SER A 87 5.85 -5.45 -2.39
N THR A 88 6.78 -4.52 -2.35
CA THR A 88 7.48 -4.09 -1.13
C THR A 88 7.51 -2.57 -1.09
N PRO A 89 7.77 -1.94 0.06
CA PRO A 89 7.83 -0.48 0.13
C PRO A 89 8.80 0.15 -0.89
N PRO A 90 9.98 -0.42 -1.20
CA PRO A 90 10.84 0.11 -2.25
C PRO A 90 10.30 -0.07 -3.68
N THR A 91 9.53 -1.12 -3.96
CA THR A 91 9.17 -1.50 -5.34
C THR A 91 7.77 -1.08 -5.79
N ARG A 92 6.84 -0.83 -4.85
CA ARG A 92 5.41 -0.65 -5.12
C ARG A 92 5.09 0.49 -6.11
N ILE A 93 5.78 1.64 -6.02
CA ILE A 93 5.53 2.76 -6.93
C ILE A 93 6.03 2.42 -8.34
N SER A 94 7.22 1.84 -8.48
CA SER A 94 7.74 1.43 -9.78
C SER A 94 6.90 0.33 -10.45
N LEU A 95 6.33 -0.59 -9.69
CA LEU A 95 5.39 -1.60 -10.20
C LEU A 95 4.11 -0.97 -10.79
N LEU A 96 3.58 0.10 -10.17
CA LEU A 96 2.45 0.84 -10.72
C LEU A 96 2.82 1.62 -11.99
N THR A 97 3.90 2.40 -11.93
CA THR A 97 4.29 3.28 -13.04
C THR A 97 4.79 2.53 -14.26
N SER A 98 5.27 1.30 -14.08
CA SER A 98 5.65 0.39 -15.19
C SER A 98 4.48 -0.47 -15.73
N ASN A 99 3.25 -0.25 -15.25
CA ASN A 99 2.07 -1.07 -15.59
C ASN A 99 2.19 -2.56 -15.20
N ALA A 100 3.12 -2.91 -14.30
CA ALA A 100 3.29 -4.28 -13.83
C ALA A 100 2.17 -4.72 -12.86
N VAL A 101 1.51 -3.75 -12.22
CA VAL A 101 0.29 -3.92 -11.42
C VAL A 101 -0.66 -2.74 -11.67
N ASP A 102 -1.93 -2.92 -11.36
CA ASP A 102 -2.99 -1.94 -11.55
C ASP A 102 -3.31 -1.16 -10.27
N LEU A 103 -3.19 -1.81 -9.14
CA LEU A 103 -3.52 -1.29 -7.83
C LEU A 103 -2.52 -1.81 -6.79
N ILE A 104 -2.04 -0.95 -5.92
CA ILE A 104 -1.31 -1.36 -4.72
C ILE A 104 -2.31 -1.53 -3.58
N ALA A 105 -2.53 -2.77 -3.17
CA ALA A 105 -3.43 -3.17 -2.08
C ALA A 105 -2.63 -3.69 -0.89
N GLU A 106 -1.93 -2.77 -0.22
CA GLU A 106 -1.13 -3.04 0.98
C GLU A 106 -1.14 -1.82 1.91
N THR A 107 -0.40 -1.88 3.04
CA THR A 107 -0.26 -0.79 4.00
C THR A 107 0.59 0.35 3.42
N MET A 108 0.02 1.11 2.51
CA MET A 108 0.68 2.27 1.92
C MET A 108 0.07 3.57 2.43
N THR A 109 0.82 4.27 3.25
CA THR A 109 0.43 5.59 3.75
C THR A 109 0.28 6.56 2.60
N ASP A 110 -0.87 7.23 2.53
CA ASP A 110 -1.13 8.33 1.64
C ASP A 110 -0.36 9.56 2.12
N THR A 111 0.63 10.00 1.35
CA THR A 111 1.44 11.18 1.66
C THR A 111 1.51 12.12 0.46
N ARG A 112 1.70 13.43 0.74
CA ARG A 112 1.83 14.45 -0.31
C ARG A 112 2.93 14.09 -1.32
N SER A 113 4.09 13.65 -0.85
CA SER A 113 5.22 13.28 -1.72
C SER A 113 4.91 12.06 -2.60
N ARG A 114 4.19 11.05 -2.10
CA ARG A 114 3.76 9.90 -2.92
C ARG A 114 2.72 10.30 -3.95
N ARG A 115 1.82 11.24 -3.60
CA ARG A 115 0.83 11.80 -4.54
C ARG A 115 1.43 12.55 -5.72
N GLU A 116 2.71 12.87 -5.71
CA GLU A 116 3.41 13.40 -6.88
C GLU A 116 3.51 12.37 -8.01
N ASN A 117 3.58 11.07 -7.66
CA ASN A 117 3.80 9.97 -8.59
C ASN A 117 2.59 9.04 -8.79
N VAL A 118 1.69 8.95 -7.81
CA VAL A 118 0.54 8.04 -7.82
C VAL A 118 -0.69 8.75 -7.23
N ASP A 119 -1.89 8.24 -7.55
CA ASP A 119 -3.13 8.62 -6.88
C ASP A 119 -3.47 7.60 -5.79
N PHE A 120 -4.29 8.02 -4.83
CA PHE A 120 -4.76 7.21 -3.72
C PHE A 120 -6.29 7.12 -3.68
N SER A 121 -6.77 6.00 -3.19
CA SER A 121 -8.17 5.81 -2.79
C SER A 121 -8.50 6.61 -1.52
N LEU A 122 -9.75 6.54 -1.09
CA LEU A 122 -10.15 6.87 0.28
C LEU A 122 -9.29 6.07 1.27
N THR A 123 -9.12 6.64 2.47
CA THR A 123 -8.40 5.97 3.56
C THR A 123 -9.19 4.76 4.03
N TYR A 124 -8.57 3.57 3.99
CA TYR A 124 -9.23 2.33 4.40
C TYR A 124 -8.70 1.76 5.71
N PHE A 125 -7.65 2.34 6.29
CA PHE A 125 -7.12 2.01 7.61
C PHE A 125 -6.33 3.18 8.17
N VAL A 126 -6.26 3.30 9.49
CA VAL A 126 -5.50 4.34 10.19
C VAL A 126 -4.69 3.72 11.30
N THR A 127 -3.42 4.06 11.37
CA THR A 127 -2.47 3.68 12.42
C THR A 127 -1.41 4.75 12.60
N GLY A 128 -0.35 4.45 13.33
CA GLY A 128 0.83 5.29 13.50
C GLY A 128 2.08 4.45 13.76
N ALA A 129 3.25 5.02 13.54
CA ALA A 129 4.51 4.36 13.83
C ALA A 129 4.84 4.41 15.32
N GLN A 130 5.40 3.30 15.81
CA GLN A 130 5.87 3.08 17.17
C GLN A 130 7.22 2.34 17.14
N PHE A 131 7.73 1.95 18.28
CA PHE A 131 8.98 1.22 18.40
C PHE A 131 8.74 -0.17 19.00
N LEU A 132 9.26 -1.20 18.37
CA LEU A 132 9.43 -2.53 18.96
C LEU A 132 10.79 -2.56 19.66
N VAL A 133 10.78 -2.87 20.93
CA VAL A 133 11.98 -2.96 21.78
C VAL A 133 11.94 -4.22 22.64
N LYS A 134 13.12 -4.65 23.10
CA LYS A 134 13.20 -5.70 24.10
C LYS A 134 12.64 -5.19 25.44
N LYS A 135 11.95 -6.05 26.19
CA LYS A 135 11.46 -5.73 27.53
C LYS A 135 12.62 -5.23 28.42
N GLY A 136 12.37 -4.14 29.13
CA GLY A 136 13.40 -3.45 29.94
C GLY A 136 14.25 -2.45 29.17
N SER A 137 14.03 -2.23 27.87
CA SER A 137 14.69 -1.19 27.10
C SER A 137 14.46 0.20 27.71
N PRO A 138 15.47 1.09 27.68
CA PRO A 138 15.31 2.49 28.08
C PRO A 138 14.48 3.31 27.10
N ILE A 139 14.29 2.83 25.85
CA ILE A 139 13.48 3.51 24.84
C ILE A 139 12.01 3.32 25.19
N LYS A 140 11.33 4.43 25.53
CA LYS A 140 9.90 4.49 25.87
C LYS A 140 9.11 5.26 24.80
N GLY A 141 9.77 5.89 23.84
CA GLY A 141 9.16 6.65 22.78
C GLY A 141 10.18 7.33 21.89
N VAL A 142 9.70 8.18 21.00
CA VAL A 142 10.54 8.88 20.00
C VAL A 142 11.55 9.86 20.64
N GLN A 143 11.28 10.34 21.84
CA GLN A 143 12.17 11.24 22.59
C GLN A 143 13.46 10.55 23.09
N ASP A 144 13.50 9.22 23.14
CA ASP A 144 14.59 8.45 23.75
C ASP A 144 15.57 7.87 22.71
N ILE A 145 15.38 8.17 21.42
CA ILE A 145 16.13 7.52 20.33
C ILE A 145 17.45 8.23 19.98
N ALA A 146 17.74 9.38 20.58
CA ALA A 146 19.01 10.09 20.33
C ALA A 146 20.22 9.19 20.62
N GLY A 147 21.12 9.03 19.63
CA GLY A 147 22.28 8.15 19.71
C GLY A 147 21.98 6.64 19.65
N LYS A 148 20.71 6.23 19.54
CA LYS A 148 20.29 4.82 19.46
C LYS A 148 20.28 4.33 18.02
N ARG A 149 20.56 3.05 17.82
CA ARG A 149 20.51 2.35 16.55
C ARG A 149 19.06 1.93 16.29
N ILE A 150 18.44 2.52 15.28
CA ILE A 150 17.03 2.32 14.96
C ILE A 150 16.92 1.63 13.61
N ALA A 151 16.32 0.42 13.59
CA ALA A 151 15.94 -0.23 12.34
C ALA A 151 14.66 0.37 11.78
N ALA A 152 14.59 0.51 10.47
CA ALA A 152 13.37 0.83 9.73
C ALA A 152 13.40 0.20 8.34
N LEU A 153 12.26 0.15 7.65
CA LEU A 153 12.21 -0.32 6.27
C LEU A 153 12.57 0.80 5.29
N GLN A 154 13.34 0.46 4.27
CA GLN A 154 13.59 1.34 3.13
C GLN A 154 12.26 1.78 2.49
N GLY A 155 12.14 3.08 2.17
CA GLY A 155 10.93 3.64 1.54
C GLY A 155 9.70 3.74 2.46
N SER A 156 9.83 3.44 3.78
CA SER A 156 8.77 3.66 4.76
C SER A 156 8.68 5.12 5.20
N THR A 157 7.50 5.52 5.68
CA THR A 157 7.28 6.83 6.30
C THR A 157 8.06 6.98 7.59
N SER A 158 8.14 5.92 8.41
CA SER A 158 8.92 5.91 9.65
C SER A 158 10.41 6.17 9.41
N ALA A 159 11.04 5.51 8.41
CA ALA A 159 12.43 5.78 8.04
C ALA A 159 12.64 7.25 7.65
N ARG A 160 11.74 7.79 6.81
CA ARG A 160 11.82 9.20 6.37
C ARG A 160 11.69 10.16 7.57
N ILE A 161 10.72 9.94 8.45
CA ILE A 161 10.49 10.81 9.62
C ILE A 161 11.67 10.75 10.59
N ILE A 162 12.25 9.56 10.87
CA ILE A 162 13.45 9.46 11.71
C ILE A 162 14.60 10.25 11.10
N ARG A 163 14.86 10.09 9.81
CA ARG A 163 15.93 10.80 9.11
C ARG A 163 15.77 12.31 9.14
N GLU A 164 14.54 12.81 8.92
CA GLU A 164 14.26 14.24 8.81
C GLU A 164 14.15 14.93 10.16
N LYS A 165 13.50 14.29 11.15
CA LYS A 165 13.17 14.97 12.43
C LYS A 165 14.04 14.55 13.61
N TYR A 166 14.70 13.39 13.50
CA TYR A 166 15.53 12.83 14.60
C TYR A 166 16.92 12.44 14.12
N PRO A 167 17.68 13.39 13.51
CA PRO A 167 18.98 13.10 12.87
C PRO A 167 20.05 12.64 13.86
N SER A 168 19.84 12.80 15.16
CA SER A 168 20.71 12.25 16.22
C SER A 168 20.55 10.74 16.43
N ALA A 169 19.50 10.11 15.90
CA ALA A 169 19.35 8.66 15.90
C ALA A 169 20.20 8.03 14.78
N GLN A 170 20.76 6.85 15.05
CA GLN A 170 21.50 6.08 14.04
C GLN A 170 20.51 5.20 13.27
N LEU A 171 19.98 5.71 12.16
CA LEU A 171 19.01 4.99 11.34
C LEU A 171 19.71 3.92 10.49
N LEU A 172 19.27 2.66 10.61
CA LEU A 172 19.66 1.53 9.78
C LEU A 172 18.44 1.08 8.98
N GLU A 173 18.54 1.14 7.65
CA GLU A 173 17.42 0.80 6.77
C GLU A 173 17.61 -0.59 6.17
N PHE A 174 16.53 -1.38 6.23
CA PHE A 174 16.48 -2.76 5.77
C PHE A 174 15.52 -2.90 4.58
N PRO A 175 15.79 -3.82 3.64
CA PRO A 175 14.94 -4.02 2.46
C PRO A 175 13.60 -4.68 2.81
N ASP A 176 13.57 -5.49 3.87
CA ASP A 176 12.39 -6.22 4.30
C ASP A 176 12.27 -6.30 5.83
N GLN A 177 11.09 -6.69 6.27
CA GLN A 177 10.72 -6.72 7.68
C GLN A 177 11.44 -7.82 8.47
N SER A 178 11.73 -8.95 7.82
CA SER A 178 12.43 -10.07 8.48
C SER A 178 13.85 -9.70 8.80
N ALA A 179 14.54 -9.01 7.88
CA ALA A 179 15.90 -8.50 8.09
C ALA A 179 15.94 -7.48 9.22
N ALA A 180 15.00 -6.52 9.25
CA ALA A 180 14.91 -5.52 10.31
C ALA A 180 14.66 -6.16 11.69
N PHE A 181 13.73 -7.10 11.77
CA PHE A 181 13.44 -7.80 13.02
C PHE A 181 14.59 -8.70 13.47
N LYS A 182 15.25 -9.40 12.54
CA LYS A 182 16.45 -10.18 12.83
C LYS A 182 17.56 -9.31 13.41
N ALA A 183 17.80 -8.12 12.87
CA ALA A 183 18.77 -7.17 13.42
C ALA A 183 18.42 -6.77 14.86
N LEU A 184 17.14 -6.57 15.19
CA LEU A 184 16.69 -6.30 16.56
C LEU A 184 16.93 -7.50 17.48
N THR A 185 16.55 -8.70 17.08
CA THR A 185 16.72 -9.91 17.92
C THR A 185 18.18 -10.24 18.17
N GLN A 186 19.08 -9.92 17.25
CA GLN A 186 20.52 -10.10 17.36
C GLN A 186 21.22 -8.94 18.10
N GLY A 187 20.50 -7.91 18.55
CA GLY A 187 21.08 -6.75 19.24
C GLY A 187 21.93 -5.83 18.36
N GLN A 188 21.82 -5.96 17.03
CA GLN A 188 22.49 -5.06 16.07
C GLN A 188 21.86 -3.67 16.09
N VAL A 189 20.58 -3.58 16.44
CA VAL A 189 19.83 -2.33 16.67
C VAL A 189 19.17 -2.35 18.03
N ASP A 190 18.85 -1.16 18.55
CA ASP A 190 18.28 -0.97 19.88
C ASP A 190 16.75 -0.95 19.85
N ALA A 191 16.18 -0.57 18.71
CA ALA A 191 14.74 -0.61 18.43
C ALA A 191 14.46 -0.84 16.94
N TYR A 192 13.28 -1.39 16.64
CA TYR A 192 12.73 -1.46 15.30
C TYR A 192 11.47 -0.60 15.22
N THR A 193 11.44 0.38 14.32
CA THR A 193 10.27 1.22 14.11
C THR A 193 9.48 0.79 12.89
N SER A 194 8.18 0.65 13.07
CA SER A 194 7.18 0.38 12.04
C SER A 194 5.79 0.75 12.57
N ASP A 195 4.77 0.52 11.77
CA ASP A 195 3.38 0.75 12.15
C ASP A 195 2.96 -0.17 13.30
N GLY A 196 2.28 0.38 14.31
CA GLY A 196 1.93 -0.33 15.53
C GLY A 196 1.16 -1.63 15.31
N THR A 197 0.25 -1.65 14.32
CA THR A 197 -0.48 -2.87 13.91
C THR A 197 0.45 -3.98 13.41
N TYR A 198 1.46 -3.62 12.62
CA TYR A 198 2.46 -4.59 12.16
C TYR A 198 3.30 -5.11 13.33
N LEU A 199 3.78 -4.21 14.19
CA LEU A 199 4.58 -4.60 15.36
C LEU A 199 3.81 -5.55 16.28
N ALA A 200 2.50 -5.31 16.49
CA ALA A 200 1.63 -6.20 17.26
C ALA A 200 1.54 -7.61 16.64
N GLY A 201 1.31 -7.68 15.31
CA GLY A 201 1.30 -8.95 14.58
C GLY A 201 2.65 -9.67 14.60
N LEU A 202 3.74 -8.92 14.59
CA LEU A 202 5.09 -9.48 14.66
C LEU A 202 5.38 -10.12 16.02
N ILE A 203 5.02 -9.46 17.13
CA ILE A 203 5.16 -10.01 18.48
C ILE A 203 4.43 -11.35 18.59
N GLY A 204 3.20 -11.43 18.08
CA GLY A 204 2.39 -12.65 18.12
C GLY A 204 3.03 -13.86 17.43
N LYS A 205 4.00 -13.65 16.53
CA LYS A 205 4.73 -14.70 15.79
C LYS A 205 6.09 -15.03 16.41
N THR A 206 6.50 -14.37 17.48
CA THR A 206 7.76 -14.66 18.17
C THR A 206 7.61 -15.86 19.11
N THR A 207 8.71 -16.58 19.34
CA THR A 207 8.75 -17.72 20.29
C THR A 207 8.39 -17.28 21.71
N ASN A 208 8.83 -16.07 22.12
CA ASN A 208 8.60 -15.52 23.44
C ASN A 208 7.99 -14.10 23.30
N PRO A 209 6.67 -13.98 23.10
CA PRO A 209 6.02 -12.65 22.97
C PRO A 209 6.26 -11.72 24.16
N GLY A 210 6.38 -12.28 25.37
CA GLY A 210 6.62 -11.51 26.60
C GLY A 210 7.99 -10.82 26.70
N ASP A 211 8.92 -11.12 25.79
CA ASP A 211 10.24 -10.47 25.74
C ASP A 211 10.21 -9.13 25.00
N TRP A 212 9.11 -8.79 24.34
CA TRP A 212 8.97 -7.65 23.46
C TRP A 212 7.91 -6.68 23.94
N VAL A 213 8.13 -5.40 23.69
CA VAL A 213 7.21 -4.31 24.04
C VAL A 213 7.12 -3.34 22.87
N ILE A 214 5.90 -2.93 22.52
CA ILE A 214 5.66 -1.77 21.67
C ILE A 214 5.75 -0.53 22.58
N ALA A 215 6.72 0.33 22.32
CA ALA A 215 7.03 1.49 23.14
C ALA A 215 6.58 2.79 22.51
N GLY A 216 6.04 3.67 23.34
CA GLY A 216 5.61 5.02 23.01
C GLY A 216 4.26 5.11 22.33
N ASP A 217 3.77 6.35 22.24
CA ASP A 217 2.59 6.70 21.45
C ASP A 217 2.94 6.74 19.96
N PHE A 218 1.93 6.85 19.14
CA PHE A 218 2.13 7.09 17.70
C PHE A 218 2.87 8.41 17.49
N TYR A 219 4.03 8.36 16.87
CA TYR A 219 4.78 9.57 16.50
C TYR A 219 4.56 9.99 15.03
N THR A 220 3.79 9.19 14.29
CA THR A 220 3.30 9.51 12.94
C THR A 220 1.80 9.28 12.85
N TYR A 221 1.17 9.86 11.82
CA TYR A 221 -0.17 9.55 11.37
C TYR A 221 -0.07 8.82 10.03
N GLU A 222 -0.58 7.61 9.98
CA GLU A 222 -0.45 6.71 8.85
C GLU A 222 -1.85 6.33 8.28
N PRO A 223 -2.46 7.21 7.46
CA PRO A 223 -3.68 6.88 6.73
C PRO A 223 -3.33 6.00 5.53
N TYR A 224 -3.78 4.74 5.54
CA TYR A 224 -3.55 3.85 4.41
C TYR A 224 -4.58 4.05 3.32
N GLY A 225 -4.10 4.29 2.11
CA GLY A 225 -4.87 4.27 0.88
C GLY A 225 -4.33 3.22 -0.09
N MET A 226 -5.19 2.71 -0.95
CA MET A 226 -4.76 1.92 -2.10
C MET A 226 -4.23 2.85 -3.18
N ALA A 227 -3.01 2.59 -3.68
CA ALA A 227 -2.39 3.46 -4.67
C ALA A 227 -2.62 2.92 -6.09
N MET A 228 -2.79 3.84 -7.02
CA MET A 228 -3.01 3.59 -8.44
C MET A 228 -2.28 4.61 -9.31
N ARG A 229 -2.22 4.38 -10.62
CA ARG A 229 -1.62 5.34 -11.55
C ARG A 229 -2.35 6.68 -11.49
N LYS A 230 -1.61 7.75 -11.76
CA LYS A 230 -2.18 9.11 -11.81
C LYS A 230 -3.11 9.28 -13.02
N ASN A 231 -4.03 10.23 -12.86
CA ASN A 231 -4.93 10.69 -13.92
C ASN A 231 -5.93 9.62 -14.42
N GLU A 232 -6.14 8.56 -13.62
CA GLU A 232 -7.14 7.54 -13.89
C GLU A 232 -8.36 7.71 -12.96
N SER A 233 -9.04 8.87 -13.06
CA SER A 233 -10.15 9.23 -12.18
C SER A 233 -11.29 8.22 -12.18
N ASP A 234 -11.61 7.61 -13.32
CA ASP A 234 -12.68 6.62 -13.45
C ASP A 234 -12.34 5.34 -12.68
N PHE A 235 -11.10 4.87 -12.80
CA PHE A 235 -10.63 3.71 -12.00
C PHE A 235 -10.63 4.03 -10.51
N ARG A 236 -10.11 5.20 -10.12
CA ARG A 236 -10.12 5.65 -8.72
C ARG A 236 -11.53 5.74 -8.15
N ASN A 237 -12.48 6.27 -8.92
CA ASN A 237 -13.89 6.35 -8.49
C ASN A 237 -14.49 4.96 -8.26
N LEU A 238 -14.22 3.97 -9.11
CA LEU A 238 -14.67 2.60 -8.90
C LEU A 238 -14.05 1.95 -7.65
N VAL A 239 -12.75 2.16 -7.43
CA VAL A 239 -12.10 1.71 -6.18
C VAL A 239 -12.76 2.35 -4.96
N ASN A 240 -13.01 3.65 -5.00
CA ASN A 240 -13.66 4.37 -3.89
C ASN A 240 -15.12 3.92 -3.70
N ASN A 241 -15.88 3.70 -4.76
CA ASN A 241 -17.25 3.19 -4.69
C ASN A 241 -17.28 1.82 -4.00
N GLY A 242 -16.37 0.90 -4.36
CA GLY A 242 -16.25 -0.39 -3.67
C GLY A 242 -15.91 -0.25 -2.18
N LEU A 243 -15.05 0.72 -1.83
CA LEU A 243 -14.74 1.00 -0.43
C LEU A 243 -15.95 1.56 0.34
N MET A 244 -16.68 2.50 -0.25
CA MET A 244 -17.89 3.10 0.36
C MET A 244 -19.03 2.09 0.50
N GLU A 245 -19.32 1.31 -0.55
CA GLU A 245 -20.34 0.26 -0.53
C GLU A 245 -20.08 -0.78 0.58
N ALA A 246 -18.78 -1.14 0.77
CA ALA A 246 -18.41 -2.05 1.86
C ALA A 246 -18.66 -1.43 3.26
N ILE A 247 -18.53 -0.13 3.42
CA ILE A 247 -18.84 0.55 4.68
C ILE A 247 -20.36 0.62 4.89
N GLU A 248 -21.12 1.02 3.87
CA GLU A 248 -22.58 1.13 3.91
C GLU A 248 -23.27 -0.20 4.19
N SER A 249 -22.83 -1.28 3.52
CA SER A 249 -23.36 -2.63 3.72
C SER A 249 -22.92 -3.31 5.02
N GLY A 250 -21.97 -2.70 5.75
CA GLY A 250 -21.37 -3.32 6.95
C GLY A 250 -20.23 -4.30 6.65
N LYS A 251 -19.99 -4.66 5.39
CA LYS A 251 -18.94 -5.60 4.98
C LYS A 251 -17.55 -5.17 5.42
N TYR A 252 -17.28 -3.86 5.45
CA TYR A 252 -16.03 -3.33 5.98
C TYR A 252 -15.78 -3.80 7.41
N PHE A 253 -16.79 -3.67 8.27
CA PHE A 253 -16.68 -3.98 9.70
C PHE A 253 -16.59 -5.49 9.94
N GLU A 254 -17.28 -6.31 9.14
CA GLU A 254 -17.13 -7.77 9.17
C GLU A 254 -15.70 -8.19 8.85
N LEU A 255 -15.12 -7.63 7.77
CA LEU A 255 -13.74 -7.92 7.38
C LEU A 255 -12.72 -7.39 8.40
N TYR A 256 -12.99 -6.23 8.99
CA TYR A 256 -12.16 -5.69 10.06
C TYR A 256 -12.15 -6.63 11.27
N GLU A 257 -13.33 -7.06 11.72
CA GLU A 257 -13.48 -8.00 12.85
C GLU A 257 -12.81 -9.35 12.57
N LYS A 258 -12.93 -9.87 11.34
CA LYS A 258 -12.26 -11.11 10.91
C LYS A 258 -10.76 -11.05 11.11
N TRP A 259 -10.11 -9.93 10.76
CA TRP A 259 -8.65 -9.83 10.73
C TRP A 259 -8.05 -9.16 11.96
N PHE A 260 -8.76 -8.21 12.57
CA PHE A 260 -8.28 -7.36 13.65
C PHE A 260 -9.15 -7.43 14.92
N GLY A 261 -10.22 -8.18 14.90
CA GLY A 261 -11.04 -8.45 16.10
C GLY A 261 -10.27 -9.28 17.13
N PRO A 262 -10.86 -9.54 18.32
CA PRO A 262 -10.19 -10.27 19.41
C PRO A 262 -9.70 -11.67 19.04
N LYS A 263 -10.30 -12.29 18.04
CA LYS A 263 -9.94 -13.62 17.50
C LYS A 263 -9.27 -13.56 16.13
N GLY A 264 -8.96 -12.36 15.64
CA GLY A 264 -8.33 -12.14 14.35
C GLY A 264 -6.83 -12.47 14.36
N GLU A 265 -6.21 -12.46 13.18
CA GLU A 265 -4.77 -12.71 13.01
C GLU A 265 -3.91 -11.71 13.81
N VAL A 266 -4.34 -10.45 13.90
CA VAL A 266 -3.69 -9.37 14.66
C VAL A 266 -4.74 -8.65 15.48
N PRO A 267 -4.93 -8.97 16.77
CA PRO A 267 -5.90 -8.26 17.59
C PRO A 267 -5.59 -6.75 17.68
N TYR A 268 -6.43 -5.97 17.01
CA TYR A 268 -6.32 -4.51 16.95
C TYR A 268 -7.74 -3.92 16.86
N PRO A 269 -8.46 -3.87 17.99
CA PRO A 269 -9.88 -3.52 18.00
C PRO A 269 -10.16 -2.14 17.40
N LEU A 270 -11.20 -2.05 16.60
CA LEU A 270 -11.66 -0.79 16.02
C LEU A 270 -12.22 0.13 17.10
N THR A 271 -11.62 1.30 17.28
CA THR A 271 -12.14 2.31 18.20
C THR A 271 -13.42 2.95 17.63
N GLY A 272 -14.27 3.49 18.52
CA GLY A 272 -15.47 4.22 18.12
C GLY A 272 -15.14 5.44 17.24
N GLU A 273 -14.02 6.11 17.50
CA GLU A 273 -13.52 7.24 16.73
C GLU A 273 -13.12 6.82 15.30
N ASN A 274 -12.32 5.77 15.16
CA ASN A 274 -11.94 5.23 13.85
C ASN A 274 -13.16 4.72 13.08
N LYS A 275 -14.11 4.06 13.75
CA LYS A 275 -15.36 3.64 13.13
C LYS A 275 -16.11 4.84 12.55
N ARG A 276 -16.26 5.91 13.32
CA ARG A 276 -16.89 7.15 12.87
C ARG A 276 -16.16 7.78 11.71
N PHE A 277 -14.82 7.81 11.74
CA PHE A 277 -14.00 8.35 10.67
C PHE A 277 -14.29 7.63 9.34
N PHE A 278 -14.36 6.29 9.32
CA PHE A 278 -14.65 5.55 8.09
C PHE A 278 -16.06 5.82 7.57
N ILE A 279 -17.06 5.88 8.45
CA ILE A 279 -18.45 6.19 8.07
C ILE A 279 -18.54 7.58 7.41
N LEU A 280 -17.82 8.57 7.94
CA LEU A 280 -17.86 9.95 7.43
C LEU A 280 -17.20 10.13 6.04
N GLN A 281 -16.48 9.13 5.52
CA GLN A 281 -15.92 9.16 4.17
C GLN A 281 -16.94 8.76 3.09
N VAL A 282 -18.06 8.19 3.48
CA VAL A 282 -19.11 7.77 2.55
C VAL A 282 -19.85 9.00 2.05
N VAL A 283 -19.85 9.20 0.73
CA VAL A 283 -20.66 10.24 0.10
C VAL A 283 -22.03 9.67 -0.28
N PRO A 284 -23.11 10.47 -0.17
CA PRO A 284 -24.46 10.03 -0.57
C PRO A 284 -24.50 9.56 -2.04
N LYS A 285 -25.39 8.58 -2.30
CA LYS A 285 -25.69 8.08 -3.66
C LYS A 285 -26.44 9.11 -4.48
#